data_517484e7910c977fff161163d237596d
#
_entry.id   517484e7910c977fff161163d237596d
#
_cell.length_a   1.000
_cell.length_b   1.000
_cell.length_c   1.000
_cell.angle_alpha   90.00
_cell.angle_beta   90.00
_cell.angle_gamma   90.00
#
_symmetry.space_group_name_H-M   'P 1'
#
loop_
_entity.id
_entity.type
_entity.pdbx_description
1 polymer ?
#
loop_
_entity_poly.entity_id
_entity_poly.type
_entity_poly.pdbx_seq_one_letter_code
_entity_poly.pdbx_strand_id
1 'polypeptide(L)'
;MKIAVLNHLVITAVTVSLSFLQFAVHASNYKKVQLSDDIELIQLSEKAYVHVSVSEMAGFGKVSSNGLIFVNGDEAFLFDTPVTNSQTETLVKWISDSLSATVSTFVPNHWHSDCLGGLEYLHSIGVKSYANQMTVDLAKVNGMPVPRQGFNDSLRLVLHGETVECYYFGGGHSADNIVVWIPSEKILFAGCMVKDVYSKGLGNLSDAKLEEWYPTIQKVMAKFADAKIVIPVHGQIGGKELLEHTSKLLTE
;
A
#
# COMPACT_ATOMS: atom_id res chain seq x y z
N MET A 1 -66.15 -17.03 -33.34
CA MET A 1 -64.90 -17.51 -33.94
C MET A 1 -63.76 -17.01 -33.07
N LYS A 2 -63.10 -17.92 -32.35
CA LYS A 2 -62.01 -17.68 -31.38
C LYS A 2 -60.69 -17.49 -32.11
N ILE A 3 -59.88 -16.51 -31.76
CA ILE A 3 -58.45 -16.61 -31.94
C ILE A 3 -57.76 -15.96 -30.74
N ALA A 4 -56.84 -16.71 -30.24
CA ALA A 4 -56.06 -16.48 -29.05
C ALA A 4 -55.00 -15.41 -29.20
N VAL A 5 -54.75 -14.70 -28.12
CA VAL A 5 -53.52 -13.95 -27.91
C VAL A 5 -52.79 -14.64 -26.76
N LEU A 6 -51.66 -15.23 -27.05
CA LEU A 6 -50.78 -15.86 -26.10
C LEU A 6 -49.39 -15.25 -26.16
N ASN A 7 -48.92 -14.83 -25.00
CA ASN A 7 -47.56 -14.75 -24.53
C ASN A 7 -46.50 -13.91 -25.29
N HIS A 8 -46.15 -12.80 -24.65
CA HIS A 8 -44.76 -12.38 -24.53
C HIS A 8 -44.57 -11.71 -23.17
N LEU A 9 -44.31 -12.51 -22.18
CA LEU A 9 -43.71 -12.02 -20.92
C LEU A 9 -42.80 -13.13 -20.43
N VAL A 10 -41.61 -12.75 -20.03
CA VAL A 10 -40.47 -13.50 -19.49
C VAL A 10 -39.30 -13.51 -20.44
N ILE A 11 -38.37 -12.62 -20.21
CA ILE A 11 -36.90 -12.76 -20.15
C ILE A 11 -36.31 -11.35 -19.90
N THR A 12 -36.25 -10.90 -18.68
CA THR A 12 -35.35 -9.82 -18.25
C THR A 12 -35.17 -9.87 -16.72
N ALA A 13 -34.53 -10.88 -16.25
CA ALA A 13 -34.14 -10.94 -14.82
C ALA A 13 -33.06 -11.99 -14.54
N VAL A 14 -31.93 -11.99 -15.24
CA VAL A 14 -30.77 -12.87 -14.87
C VAL A 14 -29.39 -12.26 -15.19
N THR A 15 -29.21 -10.99 -15.32
CA THR A 15 -27.89 -10.44 -15.64
C THR A 15 -27.24 -9.53 -14.60
N VAL A 16 -27.80 -9.40 -13.39
CA VAL A 16 -27.26 -8.50 -12.35
C VAL A 16 -26.51 -9.24 -11.24
N SER A 17 -26.59 -10.56 -11.17
CA SER A 17 -26.04 -11.31 -10.03
C SER A 17 -24.63 -11.88 -10.20
N LEU A 18 -24.00 -11.78 -11.36
CA LEU A 18 -22.66 -12.36 -11.58
C LEU A 18 -21.48 -11.43 -11.36
N SER A 19 -21.70 -10.12 -11.29
CA SER A 19 -20.58 -9.15 -11.14
C SER A 19 -20.11 -8.97 -9.69
N PHE A 20 -20.91 -9.32 -8.69
CA PHE A 20 -20.51 -9.19 -7.28
C PHE A 20 -19.73 -10.39 -6.72
N LEU A 21 -19.74 -11.53 -7.40
CA LEU A 21 -19.05 -12.73 -6.91
C LEU A 21 -17.58 -12.81 -7.31
N GLN A 22 -17.13 -12.00 -8.27
CA GLN A 22 -15.72 -12.02 -8.73
C GLN A 22 -14.76 -11.22 -7.86
N PHE A 23 -15.22 -10.27 -7.04
CA PHE A 23 -14.36 -9.43 -6.21
C PHE A 23 -13.94 -10.04 -4.88
N ALA A 24 -14.72 -10.98 -4.35
CA ALA A 24 -14.39 -11.64 -3.06
C ALA A 24 -13.33 -12.75 -3.17
N VAL A 25 -12.90 -13.12 -4.36
CA VAL A 25 -12.01 -14.28 -4.59
C VAL A 25 -10.52 -13.91 -4.59
N HIS A 26 -10.16 -12.63 -4.70
CA HIS A 26 -8.75 -12.25 -4.87
C HIS A 26 -7.88 -12.35 -3.61
N ALA A 27 -8.43 -12.10 -2.43
CA ALA A 27 -7.63 -12.11 -1.19
C ALA A 27 -7.32 -13.51 -0.64
N SER A 28 -8.04 -14.55 -1.06
CA SER A 28 -7.91 -15.91 -0.49
C SER A 28 -6.88 -16.82 -1.16
N ASN A 29 -6.28 -16.41 -2.28
CA ASN A 29 -5.41 -17.29 -3.08
C ASN A 29 -3.93 -16.91 -3.11
N TYR A 30 -3.51 -15.85 -2.42
CA TYR A 30 -2.09 -15.50 -2.37
C TYR A 30 -1.31 -16.49 -1.50
N LYS A 31 -0.12 -16.89 -1.98
CA LYS A 31 0.81 -17.67 -1.17
C LYS A 31 1.29 -16.83 0.00
N LYS A 32 1.23 -17.40 1.20
CA LYS A 32 1.67 -16.79 2.44
C LYS A 32 2.87 -17.53 3.00
N VAL A 33 3.80 -16.79 3.58
CA VAL A 33 5.01 -17.32 4.24
C VAL A 33 5.15 -16.63 5.58
N GLN A 34 5.11 -17.41 6.67
CA GLN A 34 5.38 -16.90 8.01
C GLN A 34 6.88 -16.81 8.22
N LEU A 35 7.42 -15.64 8.56
CA LEU A 35 8.85 -15.43 8.86
C LEU A 35 9.14 -15.53 10.35
N SER A 36 8.25 -15.00 11.18
CA SER A 36 8.31 -14.99 12.65
C SER A 36 6.88 -14.89 13.19
N ASP A 37 6.72 -14.88 14.51
CA ASP A 37 5.40 -14.72 15.14
C ASP A 37 4.71 -13.39 14.78
N ASP A 38 5.49 -12.41 14.36
CA ASP A 38 5.06 -11.04 14.10
C ASP A 38 5.28 -10.56 12.64
N ILE A 39 5.76 -11.44 11.73
CA ILE A 39 5.94 -11.09 10.30
C ILE A 39 5.43 -12.21 9.40
N GLU A 40 4.45 -11.89 8.58
CA GLU A 40 3.96 -12.70 7.46
C GLU A 40 4.28 -12.03 6.13
N LEU A 41 4.52 -12.82 5.09
CA LEU A 41 4.61 -12.35 3.71
C LEU A 41 3.45 -12.87 2.89
N ILE A 42 2.96 -12.02 1.99
CA ILE A 42 1.93 -12.32 1.01
C ILE A 42 2.53 -12.12 -0.37
N GLN A 43 2.68 -13.19 -1.15
CA GLN A 43 3.19 -13.12 -2.52
C GLN A 43 2.08 -12.71 -3.48
N LEU A 44 2.18 -11.52 -4.09
CA LEU A 44 1.22 -11.01 -5.07
C LEU A 44 1.54 -11.47 -6.50
N SER A 45 2.84 -11.54 -6.83
CA SER A 45 3.36 -12.02 -8.11
C SER A 45 4.78 -12.61 -7.92
N GLU A 46 5.45 -12.95 -9.01
CA GLU A 46 6.86 -13.35 -8.95
C GLU A 46 7.79 -12.22 -8.48
N LYS A 47 7.38 -10.95 -8.68
CA LYS A 47 8.18 -9.76 -8.40
C LYS A 47 7.68 -8.94 -7.19
N ALA A 48 6.45 -9.15 -6.73
CA ALA A 48 5.83 -8.30 -5.72
C ALA A 48 5.37 -9.10 -4.49
N TYR A 49 5.77 -8.62 -3.30
CA TYR A 49 5.40 -9.21 -2.02
C TYR A 49 4.95 -8.12 -1.06
N VAL A 50 3.95 -8.41 -0.24
CA VAL A 50 3.58 -7.57 0.89
C VAL A 50 4.14 -8.21 2.15
N HIS A 51 4.90 -7.46 2.93
CA HIS A 51 5.16 -7.86 4.32
C HIS A 51 4.04 -7.31 5.21
N VAL A 52 3.56 -8.15 6.10
CA VAL A 52 2.61 -7.81 7.15
C VAL A 52 3.34 -7.95 8.46
N SER A 53 3.57 -6.87 9.17
CA SER A 53 4.27 -6.88 10.46
C SER A 53 3.35 -6.43 11.59
N VAL A 54 3.43 -7.09 12.74
CA VAL A 54 2.65 -6.75 13.93
C VAL A 54 3.59 -6.16 14.97
N SER A 55 3.24 -5.00 15.49
CA SER A 55 4.03 -4.32 16.53
C SER A 55 3.13 -3.75 17.61
N GLU A 56 3.65 -3.66 18.84
CA GLU A 56 3.00 -2.94 19.92
C GLU A 56 3.23 -1.45 19.72
N MET A 57 2.17 -0.68 19.53
CA MET A 57 2.23 0.76 19.31
C MET A 57 1.61 1.50 20.50
N ALA A 58 2.35 2.47 21.06
CA ALA A 58 1.91 3.24 22.21
C ALA A 58 0.54 3.89 21.96
N GLY A 59 -0.42 3.64 22.84
CA GLY A 59 -1.79 4.14 22.73
C GLY A 59 -2.72 3.36 21.80
N PHE A 60 -2.19 2.43 20.98
CA PHE A 60 -2.97 1.66 20.01
C PHE A 60 -2.94 0.14 20.26
N GLY A 61 -2.00 -0.36 21.11
CA GLY A 61 -1.81 -1.78 21.32
C GLY A 61 -1.14 -2.46 20.12
N LYS A 62 -1.51 -3.73 19.86
CA LYS A 62 -0.98 -4.48 18.71
C LYS A 62 -1.61 -3.99 17.42
N VAL A 63 -0.78 -3.43 16.54
CA VAL A 63 -1.14 -2.92 15.22
C VAL A 63 -0.43 -3.72 14.14
N SER A 64 -1.17 -4.11 13.11
CA SER A 64 -0.64 -4.73 11.90
C SER A 64 -0.39 -3.67 10.84
N SER A 65 0.79 -3.69 10.20
CA SER A 65 1.17 -2.78 9.12
C SER A 65 1.67 -3.56 7.91
N ASN A 66 1.27 -3.13 6.72
CA ASN A 66 1.71 -3.65 5.44
C ASN A 66 2.80 -2.75 4.84
N GLY A 67 3.80 -3.36 4.22
CA GLY A 67 4.71 -2.67 3.31
C GLY A 67 4.92 -3.52 2.07
N LEU A 68 5.51 -2.94 1.03
CA LEU A 68 5.67 -3.57 -0.27
C LEU A 68 7.14 -3.84 -0.58
N ILE A 69 7.43 -5.05 -1.05
CA ILE A 69 8.72 -5.45 -1.62
C ILE A 69 8.50 -5.61 -3.12
N PHE A 70 9.33 -4.95 -3.93
CA PHE A 70 9.38 -5.17 -5.36
C PHE A 70 10.77 -5.63 -5.75
N VAL A 71 10.86 -6.85 -6.30
CA VAL A 71 12.13 -7.50 -6.68
C VAL A 71 12.20 -7.70 -8.19
N ASN A 72 13.36 -7.42 -8.77
CA ASN A 72 13.65 -7.78 -10.16
C ASN A 72 15.14 -8.13 -10.27
N GLY A 73 15.45 -9.34 -10.73
CA GLY A 73 16.81 -9.88 -10.73
C GLY A 73 17.36 -10.06 -9.31
N ASP A 74 18.54 -9.52 -9.06
CA ASP A 74 19.28 -9.60 -7.80
C ASP A 74 19.11 -8.36 -6.89
N GLU A 75 18.18 -7.47 -7.23
CA GLU A 75 17.88 -6.28 -6.42
C GLU A 75 16.41 -6.21 -6.03
N ALA A 76 16.15 -5.58 -4.88
CA ALA A 76 14.83 -5.29 -4.37
C ALA A 76 14.69 -3.82 -3.93
N PHE A 77 13.51 -3.25 -4.17
CA PHE A 77 13.06 -2.01 -3.55
C PHE A 77 12.09 -2.33 -2.41
N LEU A 78 12.22 -1.61 -1.31
CA LEU A 78 11.36 -1.74 -0.14
C LEU A 78 10.56 -0.44 0.05
N PHE A 79 9.25 -0.56 0.22
CA PHE A 79 8.32 0.53 0.50
C PHE A 79 7.69 0.27 1.86
N ASP A 80 7.90 1.18 2.78
CA ASP A 80 7.67 1.07 4.21
C ASP A 80 8.43 -0.08 4.87
N THR A 81 8.87 0.14 6.10
CA THR A 81 9.49 -0.89 6.94
C THR A 81 8.51 -1.35 8.01
N PRO A 82 8.73 -2.53 8.61
CA PRO A 82 8.22 -2.80 9.94
C PRO A 82 8.61 -1.69 10.94
N VAL A 83 7.90 -1.62 12.07
CA VAL A 83 8.09 -0.58 13.09
C VAL A 83 9.48 -0.63 13.75
N THR A 84 10.16 -1.78 13.73
CA THR A 84 11.44 -1.95 14.42
C THR A 84 12.59 -2.35 13.48
N ASN A 85 13.81 -1.98 13.88
CA ASN A 85 15.03 -2.40 13.20
C ASN A 85 15.17 -3.93 13.15
N SER A 86 14.83 -4.64 14.23
CA SER A 86 14.94 -6.11 14.30
C SER A 86 13.98 -6.81 13.33
N GLN A 87 12.74 -6.35 13.24
CA GLN A 87 11.78 -6.88 12.25
C GLN A 87 12.26 -6.61 10.83
N THR A 88 12.81 -5.42 10.58
CA THR A 88 13.36 -5.04 9.26
C THR A 88 14.57 -5.90 8.90
N GLU A 89 15.46 -6.21 9.85
CA GLU A 89 16.58 -7.13 9.67
C GLU A 89 16.08 -8.53 9.26
N THR A 90 15.06 -9.05 9.96
CA THR A 90 14.43 -10.35 9.64
C THR A 90 13.89 -10.35 8.20
N LEU A 91 13.23 -9.26 7.79
CA LEU A 91 12.68 -9.11 6.45
C LEU A 91 13.79 -9.07 5.38
N VAL A 92 14.83 -8.25 5.60
CA VAL A 92 15.96 -8.11 4.66
C VAL A 92 16.72 -9.43 4.52
N LYS A 93 16.92 -10.13 5.64
CA LYS A 93 17.55 -11.45 5.60
C LYS A 93 16.74 -12.45 4.76
N TRP A 94 15.41 -12.47 4.91
CA TRP A 94 14.57 -13.32 4.09
C TRP A 94 14.65 -12.96 2.60
N ILE A 95 14.65 -11.66 2.24
CA ILE A 95 14.81 -11.20 0.85
C ILE A 95 16.11 -11.75 0.27
N SER A 96 17.21 -11.65 1.02
CA SER A 96 18.51 -12.18 0.59
C SER A 96 18.51 -13.69 0.44
N ASP A 97 18.05 -14.42 1.45
CA ASP A 97 18.16 -15.88 1.51
C ASP A 97 17.17 -16.58 0.58
N SER A 98 15.97 -16.03 0.41
CA SER A 98 14.88 -16.70 -0.31
C SER A 98 14.67 -16.17 -1.73
N LEU A 99 14.96 -14.88 -1.97
CA LEU A 99 14.81 -14.27 -3.30
C LEU A 99 16.16 -14.04 -3.99
N SER A 100 17.29 -14.32 -3.30
CA SER A 100 18.65 -14.05 -3.79
C SER A 100 18.83 -12.58 -4.25
N ALA A 101 18.16 -11.66 -3.56
CA ALA A 101 18.13 -10.24 -3.90
C ALA A 101 18.64 -9.37 -2.74
N THR A 102 19.25 -8.25 -3.08
CA THR A 102 19.72 -7.25 -2.12
C THR A 102 18.78 -6.05 -2.11
N VAL A 103 18.35 -5.60 -0.93
CA VAL A 103 17.59 -4.35 -0.81
C VAL A 103 18.52 -3.19 -1.13
N SER A 104 18.29 -2.52 -2.25
CA SER A 104 19.13 -1.41 -2.74
C SER A 104 18.52 -0.03 -2.48
N THR A 105 17.19 0.03 -2.40
CA THR A 105 16.44 1.29 -2.30
C THR A 105 15.25 1.13 -1.36
N PHE A 106 15.01 2.18 -0.58
CA PHE A 106 13.90 2.31 0.33
C PHE A 106 13.13 3.61 0.09
N VAL A 107 11.79 3.56 0.14
CA VAL A 107 10.91 4.74 0.07
C VAL A 107 9.76 4.56 1.06
N PRO A 108 9.64 5.42 2.09
CA PRO A 108 8.50 5.41 3.00
C PRO A 108 7.30 6.12 2.39
N ASN A 109 6.10 5.67 2.78
CA ASN A 109 4.85 6.32 2.40
C ASN A 109 4.68 7.70 3.09
N HIS A 110 5.04 7.77 4.38
CA HIS A 110 5.02 8.99 5.18
C HIS A 110 5.95 8.84 6.42
N TRP A 111 5.99 9.84 7.30
CA TRP A 111 6.99 9.96 8.38
C TRP A 111 6.74 9.09 9.62
N HIS A 112 5.59 8.42 9.77
CA HIS A 112 5.28 7.64 10.98
C HIS A 112 6.13 6.37 11.11
N SER A 113 6.15 5.80 12.32
CA SER A 113 7.01 4.65 12.67
C SER A 113 6.67 3.36 11.93
N ASP A 114 5.42 3.18 11.52
CA ASP A 114 4.97 2.05 10.70
C ASP A 114 5.45 2.11 9.24
N CYS A 115 6.09 3.23 8.87
CA CYS A 115 6.74 3.40 7.58
C CYS A 115 8.27 3.54 7.70
N LEU A 116 8.75 4.22 8.75
CA LEU A 116 10.17 4.60 8.91
C LEU A 116 10.93 3.84 9.99
N GLY A 117 10.25 3.05 10.84
CA GLY A 117 10.84 2.53 12.07
C GLY A 117 12.10 1.68 11.89
N GLY A 118 12.25 1.01 10.74
CA GLY A 118 13.44 0.21 10.42
C GLY A 118 14.51 0.91 9.58
N LEU A 119 14.39 2.22 9.34
CA LEU A 119 15.29 2.92 8.43
C LEU A 119 16.74 3.00 8.94
N GLU A 120 16.96 3.03 10.26
CA GLU A 120 18.32 3.02 10.81
C GLU A 120 19.06 1.74 10.43
N TYR A 121 18.39 0.58 10.53
CA TYR A 121 18.96 -0.68 10.09
C TYR A 121 19.30 -0.65 8.60
N LEU A 122 18.36 -0.20 7.76
CA LEU A 122 18.59 -0.08 6.31
C LEU A 122 19.78 0.82 5.98
N HIS A 123 19.93 1.94 6.70
CA HIS A 123 21.10 2.82 6.55
C HIS A 123 22.40 2.18 6.99
N SER A 124 22.38 1.32 8.03
CA SER A 124 23.56 0.63 8.53
C SER A 124 24.15 -0.37 7.51
N ILE A 125 23.29 -0.91 6.64
CA ILE A 125 23.67 -1.84 5.57
C ILE A 125 23.81 -1.16 4.18
N GLY A 126 23.76 0.18 4.12
CA GLY A 126 24.05 0.96 2.93
C GLY A 126 22.88 1.15 1.95
N VAL A 127 21.64 0.83 2.33
CA VAL A 127 20.45 1.05 1.51
C VAL A 127 20.25 2.55 1.24
N LYS A 128 19.96 2.90 -0.02
CA LYS A 128 19.61 4.27 -0.40
C LYS A 128 18.17 4.55 0.02
N SER A 129 17.92 5.74 0.59
CA SER A 129 16.56 6.14 1.00
C SER A 129 16.14 7.43 0.33
N TYR A 130 14.93 7.42 -0.22
CA TYR A 130 14.25 8.55 -0.85
C TYR A 130 12.92 8.77 -0.14
N ALA A 131 12.46 10.02 -0.03
CA ALA A 131 11.15 10.33 0.52
C ALA A 131 10.61 11.64 -0.04
N ASN A 132 9.33 11.92 0.13
CA ASN A 132 8.86 13.29 -0.07
C ASN A 132 9.67 14.24 0.83
N GLN A 133 9.98 15.44 0.36
CA GLN A 133 10.77 16.40 1.14
C GLN A 133 10.10 16.71 2.49
N MET A 134 8.77 16.77 2.54
CA MET A 134 8.04 16.96 3.80
C MET A 134 8.25 15.76 4.76
N THR A 135 8.35 14.54 4.25
CA THR A 135 8.68 13.35 5.08
C THR A 135 10.05 13.49 5.71
N VAL A 136 11.05 13.97 4.94
CA VAL A 136 12.40 14.24 5.46
C VAL A 136 12.36 15.27 6.59
N ASP A 137 11.62 16.37 6.38
CA ASP A 137 11.53 17.47 7.35
C ASP A 137 10.75 17.05 8.61
N LEU A 138 9.62 16.36 8.45
CA LEU A 138 8.79 15.87 9.55
C LEU A 138 9.51 14.78 10.36
N ALA A 139 10.20 13.85 9.71
CA ALA A 139 11.00 12.84 10.39
C ALA A 139 12.07 13.49 11.27
N LYS A 140 12.78 14.50 10.76
CA LYS A 140 13.79 15.24 11.53
C LYS A 140 13.21 15.97 12.75
N VAL A 141 12.07 16.65 12.58
CA VAL A 141 11.40 17.39 13.66
C VAL A 141 10.89 16.46 14.74
N ASN A 142 10.42 15.27 14.37
CA ASN A 142 9.81 14.30 15.28
C ASN A 142 10.79 13.25 15.81
N GLY A 143 12.11 13.40 15.55
CA GLY A 143 13.14 12.49 16.06
C GLY A 143 13.08 11.08 15.44
N MET A 144 12.47 10.96 14.27
CA MET A 144 12.44 9.70 13.51
C MET A 144 13.71 9.56 12.66
N PRO A 145 14.08 8.32 12.24
CA PRO A 145 15.13 8.13 11.27
C PRO A 145 14.86 8.93 9.98
N VAL A 146 15.87 9.68 9.51
CA VAL A 146 15.68 10.66 8.43
C VAL A 146 16.10 10.07 7.08
N PRO A 147 15.22 10.00 6.06
CA PRO A 147 15.60 9.62 4.69
C PRO A 147 16.66 10.57 4.12
N ARG A 148 17.59 10.04 3.32
CA ARG A 148 18.77 10.80 2.86
C ARG A 148 18.51 11.70 1.67
N GLN A 149 17.50 11.43 0.85
CA GLN A 149 17.20 12.18 -0.36
C GLN A 149 15.71 12.54 -0.42
N GLY A 150 15.44 13.84 -0.60
CA GLY A 150 14.07 14.35 -0.74
C GLY A 150 13.66 14.52 -2.20
N PHE A 151 12.36 14.35 -2.49
CA PHE A 151 11.72 14.78 -3.74
C PHE A 151 10.42 15.54 -3.41
N ASN A 152 9.88 16.32 -4.36
CA ASN A 152 8.67 17.11 -4.13
C ASN A 152 7.42 16.39 -4.68
N ASP A 153 7.19 16.51 -5.99
CA ASP A 153 5.92 16.05 -6.60
C ASP A 153 5.94 14.57 -6.99
N SER A 154 7.06 14.11 -7.53
CA SER A 154 7.21 12.73 -7.97
C SER A 154 8.66 12.27 -8.02
N LEU A 155 8.83 10.95 -7.93
CA LEU A 155 10.11 10.27 -8.12
C LEU A 155 9.89 9.06 -9.02
N ARG A 156 10.75 8.92 -10.02
CA ARG A 156 10.79 7.72 -10.87
C ARG A 156 12.08 6.96 -10.59
N LEU A 157 11.93 5.69 -10.25
CA LEU A 157 12.99 4.75 -10.02
C LEU A 157 12.96 3.66 -11.10
N VAL A 158 14.11 3.04 -11.36
CA VAL A 158 14.21 1.93 -12.31
C VAL A 158 14.96 0.79 -11.65
N LEU A 159 14.36 -0.39 -11.65
CA LEU A 159 14.91 -1.64 -11.13
C LEU A 159 15.07 -2.63 -12.29
N HIS A 160 16.29 -2.78 -12.82
CA HIS A 160 16.59 -3.67 -13.96
C HIS A 160 15.59 -3.53 -15.13
N GLY A 161 15.27 -2.27 -15.50
CA GLY A 161 14.35 -1.95 -16.59
C GLY A 161 12.87 -1.83 -16.17
N GLU A 162 12.48 -2.31 -15.00
CA GLU A 162 11.15 -2.08 -14.44
C GLU A 162 11.05 -0.68 -13.82
N THR A 163 9.96 0.00 -14.10
CA THR A 163 9.71 1.35 -13.57
C THR A 163 8.88 1.27 -12.29
N VAL A 164 9.26 2.07 -11.29
CA VAL A 164 8.49 2.35 -10.09
C VAL A 164 8.32 3.85 -9.96
N GLU A 165 7.12 4.31 -9.71
CA GLU A 165 6.77 5.72 -9.65
C GLU A 165 6.17 6.06 -8.30
N CYS A 166 6.72 7.08 -7.62
CA CYS A 166 6.19 7.62 -6.38
C CYS A 166 5.56 8.98 -6.67
N TYR A 167 4.38 9.27 -6.10
CA TYR A 167 3.65 10.50 -6.34
C TYR A 167 3.11 11.11 -5.06
N TYR A 168 3.26 12.41 -4.95
CA TYR A 168 2.54 13.24 -3.99
C TYR A 168 1.36 13.93 -4.67
N PHE A 169 0.15 13.76 -4.15
CA PHE A 169 -1.07 14.36 -4.69
C PHE A 169 -1.72 15.39 -3.78
N GLY A 170 -1.20 15.55 -2.57
CA GLY A 170 -1.73 16.38 -1.50
C GLY A 170 -1.75 15.64 -0.17
N GLY A 171 -2.11 16.35 0.89
CA GLY A 171 -2.25 15.76 2.21
C GLY A 171 -3.43 14.78 2.30
N GLY A 172 -3.41 13.95 3.32
CA GLY A 172 -4.44 12.97 3.60
C GLY A 172 -4.33 12.50 5.05
N HIS A 173 -3.95 11.23 5.28
CA HIS A 173 -3.65 10.70 6.62
C HIS A 173 -2.54 11.50 7.33
N SER A 174 -1.58 12.01 6.58
CA SER A 174 -0.60 13.00 7.01
C SER A 174 -0.33 14.00 5.89
N ALA A 175 0.40 15.09 6.17
CA ALA A 175 0.68 16.13 5.18
C ALA A 175 1.57 15.64 4.03
N ASP A 176 2.42 14.64 4.29
CA ASP A 176 3.53 14.19 3.46
C ASP A 176 3.27 12.87 2.72
N ASN A 177 2.08 12.28 2.88
CA ASN A 177 1.85 10.94 2.35
C ASN A 177 1.91 10.88 0.83
N ILE A 178 2.59 9.86 0.33
CA ILE A 178 2.73 9.54 -1.10
C ILE A 178 2.00 8.24 -1.43
N VAL A 179 1.89 7.97 -2.72
CA VAL A 179 1.54 6.65 -3.25
C VAL A 179 2.67 6.12 -4.13
N VAL A 180 2.80 4.80 -4.20
CA VAL A 180 3.76 4.12 -5.07
C VAL A 180 3.02 3.31 -6.12
N TRP A 181 3.39 3.48 -7.39
CA TRP A 181 2.80 2.79 -8.52
C TRP A 181 3.83 1.90 -9.22
N ILE A 182 3.47 0.65 -9.44
CA ILE A 182 4.25 -0.31 -10.25
C ILE A 182 3.45 -0.62 -11.51
N PRO A 183 3.75 0.06 -12.65
CA PRO A 183 2.95 -0.05 -13.89
C PRO A 183 2.86 -1.46 -14.45
N SER A 184 3.96 -2.22 -14.44
CA SER A 184 4.02 -3.58 -14.99
C SER A 184 3.11 -4.55 -14.24
N GLU A 185 2.95 -4.37 -12.94
CA GLU A 185 2.13 -5.20 -12.05
C GLU A 185 0.72 -4.64 -11.84
N LYS A 186 0.48 -3.37 -12.21
CA LYS A 186 -0.74 -2.62 -11.88
C LYS A 186 -1.03 -2.60 -10.38
N ILE A 187 0.04 -2.48 -9.58
CA ILE A 187 -0.01 -2.40 -8.12
C ILE A 187 0.09 -0.94 -7.70
N LEU A 188 -0.85 -0.50 -6.87
CA LEU A 188 -0.85 0.76 -6.16
C LEU A 188 -0.64 0.52 -4.67
N PHE A 189 0.55 0.83 -4.15
CA PHE A 189 0.77 0.91 -2.70
C PHE A 189 0.36 2.31 -2.25
N ALA A 190 -0.80 2.38 -1.61
CA ALA A 190 -1.46 3.65 -1.31
C ALA A 190 -1.26 4.11 0.14
N GLY A 191 -0.62 3.29 0.96
CA GLY A 191 -0.25 3.68 2.32
C GLY A 191 -1.43 3.89 3.26
N CYS A 192 -1.21 4.64 4.32
CA CYS A 192 -2.23 4.97 5.32
C CYS A 192 -3.33 5.89 4.79
N MET A 193 -3.10 6.50 3.62
CA MET A 193 -4.08 7.35 2.95
C MET A 193 -5.33 6.57 2.50
N VAL A 194 -5.22 5.25 2.29
CA VAL A 194 -6.31 4.38 1.85
C VAL A 194 -6.69 3.41 2.96
N LYS A 195 -8.00 3.23 3.15
CA LYS A 195 -8.59 2.33 4.12
C LYS A 195 -9.12 1.07 3.46
N ASP A 196 -9.02 -0.06 4.15
CA ASP A 196 -9.63 -1.30 3.67
C ASP A 196 -11.16 -1.25 3.79
N VAL A 197 -11.86 -2.14 3.10
CA VAL A 197 -13.34 -2.14 3.04
C VAL A 197 -14.01 -2.44 4.37
N TYR A 198 -13.29 -2.94 5.35
CA TYR A 198 -13.80 -3.25 6.70
C TYR A 198 -13.61 -2.10 7.67
N SER A 199 -12.82 -1.10 7.32
CA SER A 199 -12.60 0.09 8.11
C SER A 199 -13.90 0.88 8.28
N LYS A 200 -14.23 1.24 9.54
CA LYS A 200 -15.42 2.01 9.88
C LYS A 200 -15.15 3.50 10.03
N GLY A 201 -13.93 3.93 9.79
CA GLY A 201 -13.49 5.32 9.92
C GLY A 201 -12.06 5.50 9.43
N LEU A 202 -11.56 6.71 9.58
CA LEU A 202 -10.28 7.13 9.00
C LEU A 202 -9.05 6.78 9.87
N GLY A 203 -9.26 6.22 11.08
CA GLY A 203 -8.20 5.84 12.01
C GLY A 203 -7.59 7.03 12.75
N ASN A 204 -6.27 7.04 12.96
CA ASN A 204 -5.59 8.15 13.61
C ASN A 204 -5.65 9.42 12.74
N LEU A 205 -6.08 10.53 13.34
CA LEU A 205 -6.28 11.82 12.66
C LEU A 205 -5.35 12.91 13.20
N SER A 206 -4.41 12.60 14.09
CA SER A 206 -3.56 13.61 14.75
C SER A 206 -2.79 14.50 13.76
N ASP A 207 -2.35 13.91 12.65
CA ASP A 207 -1.55 14.58 11.63
C ASP A 207 -2.30 14.74 10.29
N ALA A 208 -3.59 14.35 10.28
CA ALA A 208 -4.41 14.32 9.08
C ALA A 208 -4.69 15.73 8.51
N LYS A 209 -4.74 15.81 7.20
CA LYS A 209 -5.18 16.98 6.42
C LYS A 209 -6.58 16.71 5.86
N LEU A 210 -7.58 16.74 6.74
CA LEU A 210 -8.96 16.32 6.43
C LEU A 210 -9.54 17.05 5.22
N GLU A 211 -9.31 18.37 5.11
CA GLU A 211 -9.80 19.17 3.98
C GLU A 211 -9.13 18.81 2.64
N GLU A 212 -7.89 18.31 2.68
CA GLU A 212 -7.14 17.89 1.50
C GLU A 212 -7.39 16.44 1.12
N TRP A 213 -7.76 15.59 2.09
CA TRP A 213 -7.76 14.13 1.91
C TRP A 213 -8.72 13.68 0.82
N TYR A 214 -9.95 14.19 0.81
CA TYR A 214 -10.92 13.84 -0.22
C TYR A 214 -10.43 14.24 -1.63
N PRO A 215 -10.06 15.51 -1.93
CA PRO A 215 -9.52 15.86 -3.24
C PRO A 215 -8.25 15.10 -3.61
N THR A 216 -7.41 14.72 -2.64
CA THR A 216 -6.23 13.87 -2.88
C THR A 216 -6.63 12.47 -3.35
N ILE A 217 -7.58 11.81 -2.70
CA ILE A 217 -8.09 10.49 -3.12
C ILE A 217 -8.71 10.58 -4.52
N GLN A 218 -9.44 11.65 -4.87
CA GLN A 218 -10.00 11.81 -6.22
C GLN A 218 -8.90 11.87 -7.30
N LYS A 219 -7.78 12.55 -7.03
CA LYS A 219 -6.64 12.59 -7.96
C LYS A 219 -5.99 11.20 -8.11
N VAL A 220 -5.84 10.46 -7.01
CA VAL A 220 -5.31 9.08 -7.02
C VAL A 220 -6.22 8.16 -7.84
N MET A 221 -7.53 8.20 -7.62
CA MET A 221 -8.51 7.41 -8.37
C MET A 221 -8.47 7.71 -9.87
N ALA A 222 -8.39 8.99 -10.22
CA ALA A 222 -8.34 9.42 -11.62
C ALA A 222 -7.06 8.95 -12.33
N LYS A 223 -5.90 9.05 -11.65
CA LYS A 223 -4.61 8.68 -12.24
C LYS A 223 -4.43 7.17 -12.37
N PHE A 224 -4.88 6.39 -11.39
CA PHE A 224 -4.69 4.94 -11.34
C PHE A 224 -5.98 4.16 -11.58
N ALA A 225 -6.77 4.62 -12.54
CA ALA A 225 -8.05 3.99 -12.89
C ALA A 225 -7.91 2.51 -13.34
N ASP A 226 -6.73 2.10 -13.77
CA ASP A 226 -6.41 0.73 -14.19
C ASP A 226 -5.69 -0.11 -13.11
N ALA A 227 -5.55 0.41 -11.88
CA ALA A 227 -5.00 -0.35 -10.77
C ALA A 227 -5.80 -1.64 -10.54
N LYS A 228 -5.08 -2.77 -10.41
CA LYS A 228 -5.66 -4.08 -10.13
C LYS A 228 -5.57 -4.44 -8.66
N ILE A 229 -4.45 -4.06 -8.04
CA ILE A 229 -4.17 -4.32 -6.63
C ILE A 229 -3.91 -2.98 -5.96
N VAL A 230 -4.60 -2.74 -4.86
CA VAL A 230 -4.42 -1.58 -3.99
C VAL A 230 -4.04 -2.09 -2.60
N ILE A 231 -2.93 -1.58 -2.06
CA ILE A 231 -2.37 -2.01 -0.78
C ILE A 231 -2.46 -0.83 0.19
N PRO A 232 -3.29 -0.93 1.25
CA PRO A 232 -3.26 0.00 2.37
C PRO A 232 -2.17 -0.39 3.35
N VAL A 233 -1.67 0.52 4.21
CA VAL A 233 -0.76 0.13 5.31
C VAL A 233 -1.50 -0.71 6.35
N HIS A 234 -2.76 -0.41 6.64
CA HIS A 234 -3.53 -1.19 7.61
C HIS A 234 -4.70 -1.89 6.94
N GLY A 235 -4.89 -3.18 7.30
CA GLY A 235 -6.01 -3.99 6.84
C GLY A 235 -5.72 -4.80 5.59
N GLN A 236 -6.76 -5.20 4.90
CA GLN A 236 -6.69 -6.16 3.80
C GLN A 236 -6.33 -5.50 2.47
N ILE A 237 -5.52 -6.20 1.69
CA ILE A 237 -5.23 -5.88 0.29
C ILE A 237 -6.52 -6.09 -0.53
N GLY A 238 -6.76 -5.19 -1.48
CA GLY A 238 -7.93 -5.27 -2.37
C GLY A 238 -7.65 -4.68 -3.74
N GLY A 239 -8.69 -4.18 -4.38
CA GLY A 239 -8.65 -3.44 -5.63
C GLY A 239 -9.09 -1.99 -5.46
N LYS A 240 -9.67 -1.42 -6.51
CA LYS A 240 -10.12 -0.02 -6.53
C LYS A 240 -11.23 0.29 -5.52
N GLU A 241 -11.97 -0.72 -5.09
CA GLU A 241 -13.00 -0.59 -4.07
C GLU A 241 -12.46 -0.02 -2.74
N LEU A 242 -11.16 -0.17 -2.45
CA LEU A 242 -10.54 0.46 -1.28
C LEU A 242 -10.49 1.98 -1.42
N LEU A 243 -10.18 2.48 -2.62
CA LEU A 243 -10.19 3.91 -2.93
C LEU A 243 -11.62 4.49 -2.84
N GLU A 244 -12.59 3.76 -3.41
CA GLU A 244 -14.01 4.13 -3.39
C GLU A 244 -14.54 4.15 -1.94
N HIS A 245 -14.21 3.13 -1.13
CA HIS A 245 -14.57 3.06 0.28
C HIS A 245 -13.96 4.22 1.08
N THR A 246 -12.66 4.50 0.86
CA THR A 246 -12.00 5.63 1.53
C THR A 246 -12.65 6.95 1.15
N SER A 247 -12.95 7.15 -0.13
CA SER A 247 -13.65 8.33 -0.63
C SER A 247 -15.01 8.52 0.06
N LYS A 248 -15.75 7.43 0.29
CA LYS A 248 -17.03 7.43 1.00
C LYS A 248 -16.86 7.82 2.46
N LEU A 249 -15.92 7.22 3.18
CA LEU A 249 -15.62 7.57 4.58
C LEU A 249 -15.23 9.04 4.78
N LEU A 250 -14.69 9.70 3.77
CA LEU A 250 -14.32 11.11 3.81
C LEU A 250 -15.50 12.06 3.57
N THR A 251 -16.66 11.57 3.18
CA THR A 251 -17.87 12.35 2.88
C THR A 251 -19.03 12.07 3.83
N GLU A 252 -18.89 11.11 4.72
CA GLU A 252 -19.83 10.80 5.81
C GLU A 252 -19.50 11.59 7.10
#